data_fb67a80da2fd9f4b83d4b5b8126b7303
#
_entry.id   fb67a80da2fd9f4b83d4b5b8126b7303
#
_cell.length_a   1.000
_cell.length_b   1.000
_cell.length_c   1.000
_cell.angle_alpha   90.00
_cell.angle_beta   90.00
_cell.angle_gamma   90.00
#
_symmetry.space_group_name_H-M   'P 1'
#
loop_
_entity.id
_entity.type
_entity.pdbx_description
1 polymer ?
#
loop_
_entity_poly.entity_id
_entity_poly.type
_entity_poly.pdbx_seq_one_letter_code
_entity_poly.pdbx_strand_id
1 'polypeptide(L)'
;GTGLTIGENVVGMDPEAVFKGGRIVDTVDLKRRVKLYKDYQHDGYGAIIVQANVEDSRLKVQEYAIGELGVECVELKWGQGAKDIGGEVKIKDLKKAQMLQERGYIVLPNPNDPNVIKAFEMGAFKEFERHSRVGMITEESFAKTVDGLRKAGAKYIFLKTGAYRPADLARAVSFSSKYKLDLLTVDAA
;
A
#
# COMPACT_ATOMS: atom_id res chain seq x y z
N GLY A 1 12.15 20.77 -4.44
CA GLY A 1 11.81 19.35 -4.46
C GLY A 1 11.16 18.92 -3.17
N THR A 2 10.10 18.13 -3.29
CA THR A 2 9.32 17.69 -2.13
C THR A 2 9.97 16.51 -1.39
N GLY A 3 10.93 15.81 -2.00
CA GLY A 3 11.60 14.69 -1.37
C GLY A 3 11.76 13.48 -2.27
N LEU A 4 12.32 12.43 -1.71
CA LEU A 4 12.50 11.15 -2.37
C LEU A 4 11.35 10.23 -1.97
N THR A 5 10.57 9.76 -2.95
CA THR A 5 9.45 8.86 -2.71
C THR A 5 9.88 7.42 -2.90
N ILE A 6 9.76 6.62 -1.86
CA ILE A 6 9.92 5.18 -1.94
C ILE A 6 8.57 4.61 -2.38
N GLY A 7 8.57 4.07 -3.58
CA GLY A 7 7.34 3.62 -4.24
C GLY A 7 6.66 2.45 -3.57
N GLU A 8 5.45 2.35 -3.92
CA GLU A 8 4.40 1.47 -3.48
C GLU A 8 4.54 0.01 -3.90
N ASN A 9 3.70 -0.82 -3.36
CA ASN A 9 3.22 -2.06 -3.96
C ASN A 9 4.10 -3.29 -3.84
N VAL A 10 5.11 -3.26 -3.05
CA VAL A 10 6.04 -4.38 -3.07
C VAL A 10 6.08 -5.09 -1.74
N VAL A 11 5.77 -4.40 -0.67
CA VAL A 11 5.96 -4.96 0.68
C VAL A 11 5.01 -6.11 0.96
N GLY A 12 3.74 -5.97 0.63
CA GLY A 12 2.76 -7.04 0.81
C GLY A 12 3.01 -8.27 -0.06
N MET A 13 3.70 -8.10 -1.18
CA MET A 13 4.04 -9.18 -2.13
C MET A 13 5.46 -9.72 -1.96
N ASP A 14 6.28 -9.07 -1.16
CA ASP A 14 7.64 -9.51 -0.89
C ASP A 14 7.62 -10.85 -0.12
N PRO A 15 8.18 -11.95 -0.68
CA PRO A 15 8.20 -13.25 0.00
C PRO A 15 9.04 -13.24 1.29
N GLU A 16 10.01 -12.34 1.39
CA GLU A 16 10.87 -12.21 2.56
C GLU A 16 10.27 -11.32 3.66
N ALA A 17 9.16 -10.61 3.37
CA ALA A 17 8.48 -9.82 4.38
C ALA A 17 7.78 -10.70 5.43
N VAL A 18 7.95 -10.34 6.70
CA VAL A 18 7.37 -11.07 7.83
C VAL A 18 6.11 -10.37 8.31
N PHE A 19 5.05 -11.14 8.49
CA PHE A 19 3.75 -10.66 8.94
C PHE A 19 3.35 -11.32 10.26
N LYS A 20 2.72 -10.54 11.14
CA LYS A 20 2.13 -11.03 12.38
C LYS A 20 0.83 -10.30 12.66
N GLY A 21 -0.26 -11.05 12.87
CA GLY A 21 -1.57 -10.45 13.14
C GLY A 21 -2.06 -9.54 12.01
N GLY A 22 -1.83 -9.89 10.74
CA GLY A 22 -2.27 -9.13 9.57
C GLY A 22 -1.50 -7.83 9.32
N ARG A 23 -0.38 -7.61 10.00
CA ARG A 23 0.49 -6.45 9.80
C ARG A 23 1.92 -6.86 9.53
N ILE A 24 2.64 -6.03 8.81
CA ILE A 24 4.08 -6.21 8.63
C ILE A 24 4.82 -5.99 9.95
N VAL A 25 5.80 -6.83 10.22
CA VAL A 25 6.69 -6.69 11.39
C VAL A 25 8.16 -6.66 10.98
N ASP A 26 8.50 -7.13 9.78
CA ASP A 26 9.85 -7.05 9.23
C ASP A 26 9.85 -7.11 7.71
N THR A 27 10.82 -6.44 7.07
CA THR A 27 11.09 -6.51 5.63
C THR A 27 12.50 -6.05 5.33
N VAL A 28 13.25 -6.86 4.62
CA VAL A 28 14.63 -6.57 4.22
C VAL A 28 14.67 -5.48 3.15
N ASP A 29 13.81 -5.57 2.16
CA ASP A 29 13.83 -4.66 1.01
C ASP A 29 13.49 -3.20 1.40
N LEU A 30 12.41 -2.97 2.14
CA LEU A 30 12.04 -1.62 2.55
C LEU A 30 13.09 -1.00 3.48
N LYS A 31 13.63 -1.79 4.41
CA LYS A 31 14.75 -1.36 5.28
C LYS A 31 15.93 -0.87 4.44
N ARG A 32 16.35 -1.69 3.47
CA ARG A 32 17.48 -1.36 2.59
C ARG A 32 17.21 -0.09 1.80
N ARG A 33 16.03 0.08 1.24
CA ARG A 33 15.65 1.27 0.48
C ARG A 33 15.64 2.52 1.36
N VAL A 34 15.00 2.46 2.52
CA VAL A 34 14.96 3.59 3.45
C VAL A 34 16.38 3.97 3.88
N LYS A 35 17.22 2.99 4.21
CA LYS A 35 18.62 3.25 4.55
C LYS A 35 19.35 3.92 3.40
N LEU A 36 19.24 3.38 2.19
CA LEU A 36 19.91 3.95 1.00
C LEU A 36 19.51 5.41 0.79
N TYR A 37 18.21 5.73 0.90
CA TYR A 37 17.73 7.09 0.74
C TYR A 37 18.25 8.01 1.83
N LYS A 38 18.32 7.53 3.09
CA LYS A 38 18.90 8.30 4.22
C LYS A 38 20.39 8.58 4.01
N ASP A 39 21.14 7.63 3.48
CA ASP A 39 22.57 7.79 3.23
C ASP A 39 22.86 8.87 2.17
N TYR A 40 21.91 9.17 1.29
CA TYR A 40 22.02 10.20 0.24
C TYR A 40 21.21 11.47 0.51
N GLN A 41 20.45 11.52 1.58
CA GLN A 41 19.71 12.72 1.95
C GLN A 41 20.65 13.77 2.54
N HIS A 42 20.56 15.00 2.04
CA HIS A 42 21.26 16.13 2.62
C HIS A 42 20.39 16.84 3.67
N ASP A 43 20.97 17.15 4.80
CA ASP A 43 20.30 17.87 5.88
C ASP A 43 19.69 19.20 5.39
N GLY A 44 18.45 19.44 5.77
CA GLY A 44 17.72 20.65 5.40
C GLY A 44 17.06 20.62 4.02
N TYR A 45 17.19 19.53 3.24
CA TYR A 45 16.60 19.43 1.92
C TYR A 45 15.63 18.25 1.80
N GLY A 46 14.36 18.57 1.58
CA GLY A 46 13.31 17.58 1.31
C GLY A 46 13.06 16.60 2.45
N ALA A 47 12.34 15.56 2.16
CA ALA A 47 12.04 14.47 3.08
C ALA A 47 12.07 13.12 2.37
N ILE A 48 12.23 12.05 3.13
CA ILE A 48 12.00 10.70 2.64
C ILE A 48 10.53 10.39 2.83
N ILE A 49 9.84 10.06 1.75
CA ILE A 49 8.41 9.80 1.72
C ILE A 49 8.21 8.31 1.46
N VAL A 50 7.58 7.60 2.37
CA VAL A 50 7.11 6.24 2.10
C VAL A 50 5.66 6.32 1.60
N GLN A 51 5.49 6.02 0.32
CA GLN A 51 4.17 5.93 -0.30
C GLN A 51 3.65 4.52 -0.20
N ALA A 52 2.44 4.36 0.29
CA ALA A 52 1.77 3.08 0.36
C ALA A 52 0.38 3.17 -0.26
N ASN A 53 0.04 2.17 -1.05
CA ASN A 53 -1.31 2.03 -1.60
C ASN A 53 -2.28 1.48 -0.54
N VAL A 54 -3.53 1.28 -0.95
CA VAL A 54 -4.60 0.77 -0.07
C VAL A 54 -4.24 -0.59 0.55
N GLU A 55 -3.51 -1.45 -0.16
CA GLU A 55 -3.09 -2.76 0.37
C GLU A 55 -2.03 -2.63 1.44
N ASP A 56 -0.96 -1.92 1.14
CA ASP A 56 0.14 -1.72 2.07
C ASP A 56 -0.33 -0.93 3.30
N SER A 57 -1.27 0.01 3.12
CA SER A 57 -1.92 0.69 4.25
C SER A 57 -2.70 -0.29 5.14
N ARG A 58 -3.39 -1.27 4.56
CA ARG A 58 -4.07 -2.33 5.32
C ARG A 58 -3.08 -3.19 6.11
N LEU A 59 -1.92 -3.46 5.54
CA LEU A 59 -0.84 -4.23 6.17
C LEU A 59 0.02 -3.41 7.13
N LYS A 60 -0.32 -2.15 7.34
CA LYS A 60 0.38 -1.24 8.27
C LYS A 60 1.82 -0.92 7.88
N VAL A 61 2.08 -0.85 6.59
CA VAL A 61 3.44 -0.55 6.08
C VAL A 61 3.90 0.84 6.47
N GLN A 62 3.01 1.85 6.44
CA GLN A 62 3.37 3.21 6.84
C GLN A 62 3.69 3.30 8.33
N GLU A 63 2.88 2.66 9.18
CA GLU A 63 3.13 2.62 10.63
C GLU A 63 4.46 1.93 10.94
N TYR A 64 4.80 0.87 10.20
CA TYR A 64 6.10 0.20 10.30
C TYR A 64 7.25 1.13 9.87
N ALA A 65 7.09 1.82 8.73
CA ALA A 65 8.11 2.75 8.24
C ALA A 65 8.37 3.90 9.23
N ILE A 66 7.34 4.41 9.88
CA ILE A 66 7.45 5.46 10.90
C ILE A 66 8.14 4.90 12.15
N GLY A 67 7.57 3.82 12.74
CA GLY A 67 7.99 3.33 14.04
C GLY A 67 9.35 2.64 14.03
N GLU A 68 9.60 1.81 13.01
CA GLU A 68 10.81 0.98 12.96
C GLU A 68 11.92 1.57 12.08
N LEU A 69 11.55 2.33 11.04
CA LEU A 69 12.55 2.84 10.11
C LEU A 69 12.80 4.35 10.29
N GLY A 70 12.10 5.00 11.20
CA GLY A 70 12.27 6.43 11.50
C GLY A 70 11.98 7.33 10.29
N VAL A 71 10.95 6.97 9.50
CA VAL A 71 10.46 7.81 8.41
C VAL A 71 9.49 8.83 8.97
N GLU A 72 9.69 10.09 8.65
CA GLU A 72 8.85 11.19 9.17
C GLU A 72 7.67 11.52 8.25
N CYS A 73 7.78 11.18 6.96
CA CYS A 73 6.80 11.54 5.94
C CYS A 73 6.22 10.31 5.27
N VAL A 74 4.90 10.23 5.22
CA VAL A 74 4.19 9.14 4.55
C VAL A 74 3.16 9.69 3.57
N GLU A 75 2.94 8.98 2.46
CA GLU A 75 1.92 9.30 1.48
C GLU A 75 0.93 8.15 1.35
N LEU A 76 -0.33 8.46 1.62
CA LEU A 76 -1.46 7.58 1.32
C LEU A 76 -1.75 7.66 -0.18
N LYS A 77 -1.74 6.53 -0.89
CA LYS A 77 -2.13 6.50 -2.29
C LYS A 77 -3.48 5.82 -2.46
N TRP A 78 -4.46 6.61 -2.84
CA TRP A 78 -5.75 6.08 -3.24
C TRP A 78 -5.71 5.47 -4.64
N GLY A 79 -6.66 4.58 -4.93
CA GLY A 79 -6.73 3.92 -6.22
C GLY A 79 -6.80 4.93 -7.37
N GLN A 80 -6.07 4.63 -8.44
CA GLN A 80 -6.08 5.42 -9.68
C GLN A 80 -6.87 4.65 -10.72
N GLY A 81 -8.02 5.19 -11.12
CA GLY A 81 -8.90 4.60 -12.13
C GLY A 81 -8.37 4.71 -13.56
N ALA A 82 -7.37 5.55 -13.79
CA ALA A 82 -6.84 5.84 -15.14
C ALA A 82 -6.28 4.61 -15.89
N LYS A 83 -5.94 3.54 -15.18
CA LYS A 83 -5.44 2.30 -15.80
C LYS A 83 -6.51 1.23 -15.99
N ASP A 84 -7.75 1.51 -15.62
CA ASP A 84 -8.89 0.59 -15.69
C ASP A 84 -8.62 -0.81 -15.08
N ILE A 85 -7.67 -0.87 -14.14
CA ILE A 85 -7.23 -2.09 -13.48
C ILE A 85 -7.67 -2.00 -12.02
N GLY A 86 -8.55 -2.89 -11.60
CA GLY A 86 -9.04 -3.01 -10.22
C GLY A 86 -8.00 -3.47 -9.17
N GLY A 87 -6.71 -3.33 -9.48
CA GLY A 87 -5.64 -3.84 -8.62
C GLY A 87 -5.45 -5.35 -8.74
N GLU A 88 -5.88 -5.93 -9.87
CA GLU A 88 -5.67 -7.32 -10.23
C GLU A 88 -4.20 -7.58 -10.57
N VAL A 89 -3.65 -8.65 -10.03
CA VAL A 89 -2.32 -9.16 -10.39
C VAL A 89 -2.41 -10.65 -10.61
N LYS A 90 -1.88 -11.10 -11.75
CA LYS A 90 -1.85 -12.52 -12.12
C LYS A 90 -0.67 -13.23 -11.46
N ILE A 91 -0.95 -14.35 -10.83
CA ILE A 91 0.00 -15.17 -10.07
C ILE A 91 0.08 -16.56 -10.69
N LYS A 92 1.25 -16.92 -11.19
CA LYS A 92 1.49 -18.22 -11.86
C LYS A 92 2.06 -19.29 -10.94
N ASP A 93 2.24 -18.99 -9.68
CA ASP A 93 2.81 -19.89 -8.69
C ASP A 93 1.82 -20.15 -7.56
N LEU A 94 1.51 -21.44 -7.32
CA LEU A 94 0.54 -21.86 -6.32
C LEU A 94 0.97 -21.46 -4.90
N LYS A 95 2.25 -21.66 -4.53
CA LYS A 95 2.73 -21.32 -3.19
C LYS A 95 2.65 -19.81 -2.92
N LYS A 96 2.97 -19.02 -3.95
CA LYS A 96 2.81 -17.57 -3.86
C LYS A 96 1.35 -17.17 -3.74
N ALA A 97 0.44 -17.82 -4.45
CA ALA A 97 -1.00 -17.57 -4.34
C ALA A 97 -1.52 -17.89 -2.92
N GLN A 98 -1.11 -19.03 -2.35
CA GLN A 98 -1.44 -19.43 -0.98
C GLN A 98 -0.89 -18.45 0.05
N MET A 99 0.39 -18.09 -0.05
CA MET A 99 1.02 -17.09 0.81
C MET A 99 0.27 -15.75 0.80
N LEU A 100 -0.14 -15.27 -0.37
CA LEU A 100 -0.89 -14.02 -0.48
C LEU A 100 -2.28 -14.12 0.16
N GLN A 101 -2.96 -15.26 0.01
CA GLN A 101 -4.23 -15.48 0.68
C GLN A 101 -4.07 -15.49 2.22
N GLU A 102 -3.02 -16.12 2.75
CA GLU A 102 -2.69 -16.09 4.18
C GLU A 102 -2.43 -14.67 4.70
N ARG A 103 -1.87 -13.80 3.87
CA ARG A 103 -1.68 -12.37 4.15
C ARG A 103 -2.99 -11.55 4.05
N GLY A 104 -4.11 -12.20 3.75
CA GLY A 104 -5.43 -11.58 3.69
C GLY A 104 -5.76 -10.89 2.36
N TYR A 105 -5.04 -11.23 1.27
CA TYR A 105 -5.45 -10.84 -0.08
C TYR A 105 -6.60 -11.73 -0.57
N ILE A 106 -7.41 -11.19 -1.45
CA ILE A 106 -8.40 -11.99 -2.18
C ILE A 106 -7.67 -12.63 -3.36
N VAL A 107 -7.59 -13.94 -3.35
CA VAL A 107 -6.97 -14.73 -4.43
C VAL A 107 -8.01 -15.67 -5.02
N LEU A 108 -8.20 -15.61 -6.32
CA LEU A 108 -9.17 -16.41 -7.06
C LEU A 108 -8.51 -17.19 -8.20
N PRO A 109 -8.96 -18.45 -8.44
CA PRO A 109 -9.80 -19.25 -7.56
C PRO A 109 -9.07 -19.54 -6.23
N ASN A 110 -9.79 -20.02 -5.21
CA ASN A 110 -9.20 -20.23 -3.88
C ASN A 110 -8.01 -21.22 -3.93
N PRO A 111 -6.76 -20.77 -3.68
CA PRO A 111 -5.57 -21.59 -3.83
C PRO A 111 -5.40 -22.66 -2.74
N ASN A 112 -6.27 -22.64 -1.71
CA ASN A 112 -6.27 -23.66 -0.65
C ASN A 112 -7.40 -24.70 -0.83
N ASP A 113 -8.22 -24.58 -1.86
CA ASP A 113 -9.23 -25.60 -2.19
C ASP A 113 -8.55 -26.80 -2.88
N PRO A 114 -8.70 -28.04 -2.37
CA PRO A 114 -8.09 -29.23 -2.96
C PRO A 114 -8.45 -29.46 -4.43
N ASN A 115 -9.68 -29.13 -4.86
CA ASN A 115 -10.10 -29.27 -6.25
C ASN A 115 -9.42 -28.24 -7.15
N VAL A 116 -9.23 -27.02 -6.65
CA VAL A 116 -8.52 -25.95 -7.35
C VAL A 116 -7.04 -26.31 -7.50
N ILE A 117 -6.40 -26.82 -6.45
CA ILE A 117 -5.01 -27.29 -6.49
C ILE A 117 -4.86 -28.37 -7.57
N LYS A 118 -5.71 -29.38 -7.52
CA LYS A 118 -5.70 -30.48 -8.51
C LYS A 118 -5.91 -29.97 -9.95
N ALA A 119 -6.86 -29.06 -10.14
CA ALA A 119 -7.11 -28.45 -11.45
C ALA A 119 -5.92 -27.66 -11.98
N PHE A 120 -5.24 -26.91 -11.10
CA PHE A 120 -4.02 -26.17 -11.43
C PHE A 120 -2.87 -27.10 -11.82
N GLU A 121 -2.62 -28.17 -11.03
CA GLU A 121 -1.58 -29.16 -11.29
C GLU A 121 -1.84 -29.93 -12.60
N MET A 122 -3.10 -30.16 -12.96
CA MET A 122 -3.50 -30.77 -14.24
C MET A 122 -3.45 -29.78 -15.42
N GLY A 123 -3.15 -28.52 -15.20
CA GLY A 123 -3.07 -27.50 -16.24
C GLY A 123 -4.43 -27.01 -16.76
N ALA A 124 -5.52 -27.24 -16.03
CA ALA A 124 -6.86 -26.76 -16.40
C ALA A 124 -6.95 -25.22 -16.41
N PHE A 125 -6.12 -24.57 -15.62
CA PHE A 125 -5.87 -23.12 -15.69
C PHE A 125 -4.40 -22.84 -15.32
N LYS A 126 -3.90 -21.64 -15.65
CA LYS A 126 -2.46 -21.35 -15.59
C LYS A 126 -2.08 -20.29 -14.58
N GLU A 127 -3.03 -19.56 -14.04
CA GLU A 127 -2.77 -18.41 -13.17
C GLU A 127 -3.94 -18.14 -12.24
N PHE A 128 -3.60 -17.68 -11.04
CA PHE A 128 -4.54 -17.13 -10.07
C PHE A 128 -4.63 -15.61 -10.24
N GLU A 129 -5.71 -15.02 -9.80
CA GLU A 129 -5.89 -13.57 -9.77
C GLU A 129 -5.89 -13.08 -8.32
N ARG A 130 -4.99 -12.16 -8.01
CA ARG A 130 -4.98 -11.47 -6.73
C ARG A 130 -5.66 -10.11 -6.87
N HIS A 131 -6.67 -9.88 -6.07
CA HIS A 131 -7.39 -8.62 -6.01
C HIS A 131 -7.05 -7.86 -4.73
N SER A 132 -6.75 -6.58 -4.85
CA SER A 132 -6.19 -5.79 -3.78
C SER A 132 -6.99 -4.56 -3.41
N ARG A 133 -7.77 -4.02 -4.33
CA ARG A 133 -8.48 -2.76 -4.14
C ARG A 133 -9.94 -3.01 -3.83
N VAL A 134 -10.17 -3.77 -2.76
CA VAL A 134 -11.52 -4.07 -2.28
C VAL A 134 -11.82 -3.21 -1.05
N GLY A 135 -12.91 -2.49 -1.12
CA GLY A 135 -13.39 -1.66 -0.03
C GLY A 135 -13.57 -0.20 -0.43
N MET A 136 -14.41 0.47 0.33
CA MET A 136 -14.72 1.88 0.17
C MET A 136 -14.03 2.68 1.27
N ILE A 137 -13.40 3.79 0.92
CA ILE A 137 -12.85 4.73 1.90
C ILE A 137 -14.00 5.60 2.38
N THR A 138 -14.40 5.40 3.63
CA THR A 138 -15.34 6.25 4.33
C THR A 138 -14.60 7.35 5.09
N GLU A 139 -15.29 8.41 5.45
CA GLU A 139 -14.70 9.48 6.25
C GLU A 139 -14.17 8.97 7.59
N GLU A 140 -14.92 8.10 8.24
CA GLU A 140 -14.54 7.48 9.52
C GLU A 140 -13.24 6.64 9.38
N SER A 141 -13.17 5.78 8.35
CA SER A 141 -11.99 4.95 8.11
C SER A 141 -10.76 5.79 7.77
N PHE A 142 -10.96 6.90 7.04
CA PHE A 142 -9.91 7.85 6.73
C PHE A 142 -9.40 8.59 7.97
N ALA A 143 -10.31 9.12 8.79
CA ALA A 143 -9.97 9.76 10.06
C ALA A 143 -9.14 8.83 10.96
N LYS A 144 -9.60 7.59 11.13
CA LYS A 144 -8.91 6.56 11.91
C LYS A 144 -7.50 6.26 11.38
N THR A 145 -7.34 6.24 10.05
CA THR A 145 -6.03 6.03 9.42
C THR A 145 -5.09 7.20 9.72
N VAL A 146 -5.53 8.43 9.50
CA VAL A 146 -4.72 9.64 9.76
C VAL A 146 -4.33 9.74 11.24
N ASP A 147 -5.28 9.53 12.14
CA ASP A 147 -5.02 9.52 13.58
C ASP A 147 -4.02 8.44 13.98
N GLY A 148 -4.13 7.25 13.39
CA GLY A 148 -3.19 6.16 13.60
C GLY A 148 -1.77 6.51 13.17
N LEU A 149 -1.61 7.13 12.01
CA LEU A 149 -0.30 7.57 11.51
C LEU A 149 0.32 8.68 12.39
N ARG A 150 -0.50 9.64 12.84
CA ARG A 150 -0.02 10.69 13.78
C ARG A 150 0.42 10.08 15.11
N LYS A 151 -0.36 9.14 15.65
CA LYS A 151 -0.01 8.41 16.89
C LYS A 151 1.25 7.58 16.72
N ALA A 152 1.51 7.04 15.53
CA ALA A 152 2.74 6.34 15.22
C ALA A 152 3.96 7.26 15.10
N GLY A 153 3.76 8.59 15.02
CA GLY A 153 4.82 9.59 14.95
C GLY A 153 5.04 10.24 13.58
N ALA A 154 4.09 10.09 12.64
CA ALA A 154 4.17 10.77 11.34
C ALA A 154 4.19 12.29 11.55
N LYS A 155 5.24 12.95 11.04
CA LYS A 155 5.38 14.40 11.06
C LYS A 155 4.59 15.04 9.92
N TYR A 156 4.63 14.43 8.74
CA TYR A 156 3.90 14.85 7.55
C TYR A 156 3.11 13.70 6.98
N ILE A 157 1.85 13.96 6.61
CA ILE A 157 0.95 13.00 5.99
C ILE A 157 0.44 13.60 4.68
N PHE A 158 0.74 12.94 3.58
CA PHE A 158 0.32 13.31 2.24
C PHE A 158 -0.77 12.37 1.74
N LEU A 159 -1.56 12.85 0.78
CA LEU A 159 -2.51 12.04 0.04
C LEU A 159 -2.26 12.20 -1.45
N LYS A 160 -2.19 11.09 -2.16
CA LYS A 160 -2.15 11.05 -3.63
C LYS A 160 -3.40 10.38 -4.16
N THR A 161 -4.04 11.04 -5.11
CA THR A 161 -5.25 10.57 -5.81
C THR A 161 -5.01 10.50 -7.30
N GLY A 162 -5.88 9.80 -8.02
CA GLY A 162 -5.99 9.93 -9.47
C GLY A 162 -6.79 11.18 -9.88
N ALA A 163 -6.89 11.41 -11.18
CA ALA A 163 -7.78 12.41 -11.77
C ALA A 163 -9.22 11.91 -11.70
N TYR A 164 -9.83 12.02 -10.55
CA TYR A 164 -11.17 11.52 -10.27
C TYR A 164 -12.26 12.39 -10.89
N ARG A 165 -13.49 11.88 -10.90
CA ARG A 165 -14.65 12.72 -11.17
C ARG A 165 -14.68 13.89 -10.19
N PRO A 166 -15.22 15.05 -10.60
CA PRO A 166 -15.19 16.26 -9.76
C PRO A 166 -15.74 16.06 -8.35
N ALA A 167 -16.79 15.28 -8.17
CA ALA A 167 -17.37 15.00 -6.85
C ALA A 167 -16.42 14.18 -5.96
N ASP A 168 -15.71 13.19 -6.51
CA ASP A 168 -14.78 12.36 -5.77
C ASP A 168 -13.50 13.12 -5.43
N LEU A 169 -13.05 13.98 -6.35
CA LEU A 169 -11.92 14.87 -6.07
C LEU A 169 -12.26 15.90 -5.00
N ALA A 170 -13.46 16.50 -5.07
CA ALA A 170 -13.94 17.43 -4.04
C ALA A 170 -13.98 16.75 -2.65
N ARG A 171 -14.37 15.47 -2.59
CA ARG A 171 -14.33 14.68 -1.35
C ARG A 171 -12.90 14.48 -0.84
N ALA A 172 -11.95 14.17 -1.72
CA ALA A 172 -10.54 14.05 -1.34
C ALA A 172 -9.96 15.36 -0.80
N VAL A 173 -10.29 16.50 -1.44
CA VAL A 173 -9.92 17.84 -0.96
C VAL A 173 -10.54 18.12 0.41
N SER A 174 -11.83 17.84 0.58
CA SER A 174 -12.55 18.05 1.85
C SER A 174 -11.91 17.23 2.98
N PHE A 175 -11.61 15.95 2.76
CA PHE A 175 -10.96 15.11 3.75
C PHE A 175 -9.55 15.61 4.07
N SER A 176 -8.77 15.97 3.05
CA SER A 176 -7.41 16.49 3.25
C SER A 176 -7.42 17.76 4.11
N SER A 177 -8.33 18.68 3.84
CA SER A 177 -8.50 19.90 4.61
C SER A 177 -8.97 19.62 6.04
N LYS A 178 -10.04 18.84 6.20
CA LYS A 178 -10.65 18.53 7.49
C LYS A 178 -9.68 17.83 8.45
N TYR A 179 -8.92 16.87 7.92
CA TYR A 179 -7.95 16.09 8.71
C TYR A 179 -6.53 16.65 8.64
N LYS A 180 -6.37 17.87 8.11
CA LYS A 180 -5.11 18.63 8.10
C LYS A 180 -3.94 17.84 7.51
N LEU A 181 -4.13 17.27 6.33
CA LEU A 181 -3.03 16.69 5.59
C LEU A 181 -2.13 17.79 5.04
N ASP A 182 -0.85 17.49 4.96
CA ASP A 182 0.16 18.49 4.59
C ASP A 182 0.28 18.71 3.09
N LEU A 183 -0.09 17.71 2.28
CA LEU A 183 -0.06 17.76 0.82
C LEU A 183 -1.14 16.87 0.21
N LEU A 184 -1.81 17.36 -0.82
CA LEU A 184 -2.65 16.58 -1.73
C LEU A 184 -2.06 16.62 -3.13
N THR A 185 -1.73 15.45 -3.66
CA THR A 185 -1.26 15.28 -5.04
C THR A 185 -2.37 14.72 -5.90
N VAL A 186 -2.67 15.37 -7.01
CA VAL A 186 -3.57 14.86 -8.06
C VAL A 186 -2.72 14.35 -9.21
N ASP A 187 -2.71 13.05 -9.40
CA ASP A 187 -1.95 12.39 -10.46
C ASP A 187 -2.86 12.24 -11.68
N ALA A 188 -2.52 12.93 -12.74
CA ALA A 188 -3.30 12.98 -13.98
C ALA A 188 -2.94 11.88 -15.00
N ALA A 189 -1.98 11.01 -14.67
CA ALA A 189 -1.54 9.93 -15.57
C ALA A 189 -2.35 8.65 -15.42
#